data_312aecc07aefb6528aca4ca6c314623f
#
_entry.id   312aecc07aefb6528aca4ca6c314623f
#
_cell.length_a   1.000
_cell.length_b   1.000
_cell.length_c   1.000
_cell.angle_alpha   90.00
_cell.angle_beta   90.00
_cell.angle_gamma   90.00
#
_symmetry.space_group_name_H-M   'P 1'
#
loop_
_entity.id
_entity.type
_entity.pdbx_description
1 polymer ?
#
loop_
_entity_poly.entity_id
_entity_poly.type
_entity_poly.pdbx_seq_one_letter_code
_entity_poly.pdbx_strand_id
1 'polypeptide(L)'
;MLQLKINGEVVEVKEGTRVIDLLADDEKCNYMVCKIGTQVKELNRKLSEKDNGKTIEFLGLENIEAGKAYEASLRYVFAMAFHNLYPDVKIRFSYNASRSVFCQVLTHGFNMSRETEQIKDEVDRIIKANLPIERITVTTEEAREIYANMGLHDKLEMLKYRPESLVHIYKCGDYYDYMHSYMVPTTGCI
;
A
#
# COMPACT_ATOMS: atom_id res chain seq x y z
N MET A 1 24.52 -13.53 -7.44
CA MET A 1 23.55 -13.33 -8.54
C MET A 1 22.43 -14.35 -8.35
N LEU A 2 21.20 -13.96 -8.47
CA LEU A 2 20.02 -14.82 -8.39
C LEU A 2 19.59 -15.18 -9.80
N GLN A 3 19.23 -16.42 -10.04
CA GLN A 3 18.63 -16.86 -11.31
C GLN A 3 17.12 -16.93 -11.14
N LEU A 4 16.36 -16.17 -11.92
CA LEU A 4 14.90 -16.09 -11.87
C LEU A 4 14.32 -16.41 -13.24
N LYS A 5 13.12 -16.99 -13.26
CA LYS A 5 12.37 -17.19 -14.51
C LYS A 5 11.33 -16.10 -14.67
N ILE A 6 11.41 -15.31 -15.74
CA ILE A 6 10.46 -14.26 -16.08
C ILE A 6 9.99 -14.51 -17.52
N ASN A 7 8.70 -14.65 -17.74
CA ASN A 7 8.12 -14.95 -19.08
C ASN A 7 8.75 -16.16 -19.78
N GLY A 8 9.20 -17.15 -19.00
CA GLY A 8 9.84 -18.38 -19.52
C GLY A 8 11.34 -18.29 -19.72
N GLU A 9 11.93 -17.11 -19.64
CA GLU A 9 13.37 -16.87 -19.77
C GLU A 9 14.06 -16.83 -18.41
N VAL A 10 15.31 -17.28 -18.35
CA VAL A 10 16.15 -17.20 -17.15
C VAL A 10 16.91 -15.88 -17.17
N VAL A 11 16.68 -15.06 -16.15
CA VAL A 11 17.31 -13.75 -15.97
C VAL A 11 18.21 -13.78 -14.74
N GLU A 12 19.42 -13.26 -14.85
CA GLU A 12 20.32 -13.07 -13.72
C GLU A 12 20.11 -11.70 -13.08
N VAL A 13 19.87 -11.69 -11.78
CA VAL A 13 19.54 -10.48 -11.03
C VAL A 13 20.41 -10.41 -9.77
N LYS A 14 20.82 -9.21 -9.39
CA LYS A 14 21.57 -8.98 -8.16
C LYS A 14 20.62 -9.13 -6.95
N GLU A 15 21.08 -9.77 -5.88
CA GLU A 15 20.36 -9.79 -4.60
C GLU A 15 20.11 -8.36 -4.08
N GLY A 16 18.92 -8.12 -3.53
CA GLY A 16 18.49 -6.80 -3.07
C GLY A 16 17.83 -5.93 -4.16
N THR A 17 17.82 -6.34 -5.43
CA THR A 17 17.04 -5.67 -6.49
C THR A 17 15.55 -5.75 -6.15
N ARG A 18 14.81 -4.65 -6.31
CA ARG A 18 13.36 -4.67 -6.15
C ARG A 18 12.72 -5.33 -7.37
N VAL A 19 11.60 -6.03 -7.14
CA VAL A 19 10.89 -6.71 -8.24
C VAL A 19 10.44 -5.72 -9.30
N ILE A 20 10.01 -4.51 -8.92
CA ILE A 20 9.58 -3.46 -9.86
C ILE A 20 10.72 -3.00 -10.80
N ASP A 21 11.97 -3.10 -10.37
CA ASP A 21 13.12 -2.70 -11.18
C ASP A 21 13.45 -3.71 -12.32
N LEU A 22 12.71 -4.83 -12.38
CA LEU A 22 12.74 -5.80 -13.48
C LEU A 22 11.80 -5.43 -14.63
N LEU A 23 10.95 -4.43 -14.44
CA LEU A 23 10.01 -3.91 -15.44
C LEU A 23 10.59 -2.67 -16.12
N ALA A 24 10.25 -2.48 -17.39
CA ALA A 24 10.47 -1.23 -18.08
C ALA A 24 9.66 -0.09 -17.44
N ASP A 25 10.14 1.15 -17.54
CA ASP A 25 9.50 2.28 -16.83
C ASP A 25 8.05 2.52 -17.24
N ASP A 26 7.70 2.28 -18.49
CA ASP A 26 6.36 2.40 -19.04
C ASP A 26 5.43 1.25 -18.66
N GLU A 27 5.97 0.15 -18.13
CA GLU A 27 5.21 -1.02 -17.69
C GLU A 27 4.93 -1.04 -16.19
N LYS A 28 5.64 -0.24 -15.38
CA LYS A 28 5.61 -0.31 -13.91
C LYS A 28 4.22 -0.17 -13.31
N CYS A 29 3.35 0.63 -13.93
CA CYS A 29 1.97 0.81 -13.47
C CYS A 29 0.94 -0.10 -14.16
N ASN A 30 1.37 -0.99 -15.05
CA ASN A 30 0.50 -2.03 -15.62
C ASN A 30 0.27 -3.18 -14.62
N TYR A 31 1.17 -3.33 -13.66
CA TYR A 31 1.14 -4.41 -12.68
C TYR A 31 1.04 -3.87 -11.26
N MET A 32 0.20 -4.50 -10.45
CA MET A 32 -0.07 -4.07 -9.08
C MET A 32 0.75 -4.86 -8.06
N VAL A 33 0.91 -6.16 -8.30
CA VAL A 33 1.65 -7.12 -7.48
C VAL A 33 2.32 -8.16 -8.38
N CYS A 34 3.14 -9.03 -7.79
CA CYS A 34 3.71 -10.17 -8.50
C CYS A 34 3.47 -11.47 -7.73
N LYS A 35 3.65 -12.58 -8.41
CA LYS A 35 3.73 -13.90 -7.82
C LYS A 35 5.17 -14.40 -7.91
N ILE A 36 5.78 -14.78 -6.79
CA ILE A 36 7.12 -15.36 -6.74
C ILE A 36 6.96 -16.82 -6.31
N GLY A 37 7.16 -17.73 -7.25
CA GLY A 37 6.75 -19.12 -7.08
C GLY A 37 5.25 -19.21 -6.89
N THR A 38 4.77 -19.64 -5.70
CA THR A 38 3.35 -19.77 -5.38
C THR A 38 2.78 -18.60 -4.55
N GLN A 39 3.62 -17.64 -4.17
CA GLN A 39 3.22 -16.59 -3.23
C GLN A 39 3.08 -15.22 -3.90
N VAL A 40 1.96 -14.56 -3.66
CA VAL A 40 1.78 -13.14 -4.04
C VAL A 40 2.68 -12.25 -3.19
N LYS A 41 3.32 -11.29 -3.81
CA LYS A 41 4.24 -10.32 -3.20
C LYS A 41 4.09 -8.94 -3.83
N GLU A 42 4.55 -7.94 -3.10
CA GLU A 42 4.61 -6.54 -3.55
C GLU A 42 5.72 -6.34 -4.58
N LEU A 43 5.53 -5.42 -5.50
CA LEU A 43 6.55 -5.07 -6.50
C LEU A 43 7.75 -4.33 -5.87
N ASN A 44 7.53 -3.58 -4.78
CA ASN A 44 8.62 -2.90 -4.06
C ASN A 44 9.49 -3.82 -3.20
N ARG A 45 9.12 -5.12 -3.11
CA ARG A 45 9.90 -6.10 -2.36
C ARG A 45 11.28 -6.31 -2.96
N LYS A 46 12.30 -6.37 -2.10
CA LYS A 46 13.67 -6.76 -2.49
C LYS A 46 13.78 -8.29 -2.61
N LEU A 47 14.42 -8.72 -3.67
CA LEU A 47 14.74 -10.12 -3.92
C LEU A 47 15.87 -10.59 -3.00
N SER A 48 15.79 -11.83 -2.58
CA SER A 48 16.77 -12.47 -1.69
C SER A 48 17.13 -13.86 -2.18
N GLU A 49 18.15 -14.47 -1.57
CA GLU A 49 18.58 -15.84 -1.91
C GLU A 49 17.43 -16.88 -1.86
N LYS A 50 16.43 -16.66 -1.01
CA LYS A 50 15.21 -17.49 -0.92
C LYS A 50 14.37 -17.51 -2.21
N ASP A 51 14.62 -16.56 -3.11
CA ASP A 51 13.87 -16.42 -4.37
C ASP A 51 14.62 -17.02 -5.56
N ASN A 52 15.88 -17.45 -5.35
CA ASN A 52 16.70 -18.08 -6.38
C ASN A 52 16.00 -19.30 -7.02
N GLY A 53 16.03 -19.39 -8.34
CA GLY A 53 15.39 -20.45 -9.12
C GLY A 53 13.87 -20.34 -9.26
N LYS A 54 13.21 -19.35 -8.63
CA LYS A 54 11.75 -19.19 -8.71
C LYS A 54 11.32 -18.47 -9.98
N THR A 55 10.05 -18.69 -10.34
CA THR A 55 9.37 -17.96 -11.40
C THR A 55 8.74 -16.70 -10.81
N ILE A 56 8.88 -15.57 -11.51
CA ILE A 56 8.15 -14.33 -11.26
C ILE A 56 7.10 -14.16 -12.34
N GLU A 57 5.86 -13.92 -11.90
CA GLU A 57 4.71 -13.59 -12.74
C GLU A 57 4.17 -12.23 -12.27
N PHE A 58 4.12 -11.25 -13.16
CA PHE A 58 3.55 -9.94 -12.86
C PHE A 58 2.03 -9.98 -13.05
N LEU A 59 1.28 -9.39 -12.11
CA LEU A 59 -0.18 -9.46 -12.07
C LEU A 59 -0.79 -8.06 -12.23
N GLY A 60 -1.52 -7.87 -13.33
CA GLY A 60 -2.31 -6.69 -13.63
C GLY A 60 -3.74 -6.78 -13.09
N LEU A 61 -4.56 -5.76 -13.36
CA LEU A 61 -5.92 -5.62 -12.80
C LEU A 61 -6.92 -6.71 -13.24
N GLU A 62 -6.58 -7.53 -14.22
CA GLU A 62 -7.33 -8.74 -14.61
C GLU A 62 -7.26 -9.82 -13.53
N ASN A 63 -6.26 -9.75 -12.63
CA ASN A 63 -6.07 -10.69 -11.55
C ASN A 63 -6.74 -10.20 -10.25
N ILE A 64 -7.42 -11.12 -9.54
CA ILE A 64 -8.14 -10.80 -8.30
C ILE A 64 -7.22 -10.24 -7.21
N GLU A 65 -6.00 -10.77 -7.05
CA GLU A 65 -5.06 -10.30 -6.02
C GLU A 65 -4.53 -8.90 -6.35
N ALA A 66 -4.30 -8.61 -7.63
CA ALA A 66 -3.95 -7.27 -8.08
C ALA A 66 -5.10 -6.27 -7.86
N GLY A 67 -6.35 -6.67 -8.14
CA GLY A 67 -7.54 -5.88 -7.85
C GLY A 67 -7.68 -5.55 -6.36
N LYS A 68 -7.41 -6.51 -5.45
CA LYS A 68 -7.39 -6.27 -3.99
C LYS A 68 -6.30 -5.28 -3.59
N ALA A 69 -5.10 -5.40 -4.17
CA ALA A 69 -4.00 -4.47 -3.89
C ALA A 69 -4.32 -3.06 -4.37
N TYR A 70 -4.91 -2.91 -5.55
CA TYR A 70 -5.36 -1.63 -6.08
C TYR A 70 -6.42 -0.97 -5.18
N GLU A 71 -7.47 -1.72 -4.78
CA GLU A 71 -8.51 -1.22 -3.89
C GLU A 71 -7.94 -0.81 -2.51
N ALA A 72 -7.03 -1.59 -1.95
CA ALA A 72 -6.37 -1.27 -0.70
C ALA A 72 -5.55 0.04 -0.81
N SER A 73 -4.84 0.21 -1.92
CA SER A 73 -4.04 1.41 -2.18
C SER A 73 -4.91 2.66 -2.36
N LEU A 74 -6.04 2.52 -3.04
CA LEU A 74 -7.01 3.61 -3.19
C LEU A 74 -7.56 4.06 -1.82
N ARG A 75 -7.91 3.11 -0.93
CA ARG A 75 -8.33 3.44 0.45
C ARG A 75 -7.22 4.12 1.23
N TYR A 76 -5.98 3.67 1.08
CA TYR A 76 -4.82 4.24 1.74
C TYR A 76 -4.56 5.69 1.30
N VAL A 77 -4.56 5.95 -0.01
CA VAL A 77 -4.37 7.31 -0.55
C VAL A 77 -5.51 8.23 -0.14
N PHE A 78 -6.75 7.73 -0.13
CA PHE A 78 -7.89 8.50 0.36
C PHE A 78 -7.76 8.84 1.87
N ALA A 79 -7.34 7.87 2.70
CA ALA A 79 -7.10 8.11 4.12
C ALA A 79 -5.95 9.10 4.35
N MET A 80 -4.88 9.03 3.55
CA MET A 80 -3.77 9.97 3.55
C MET A 80 -4.24 11.38 3.20
N ALA A 81 -5.06 11.55 2.15
CA ALA A 81 -5.63 12.84 1.77
C ALA A 81 -6.50 13.43 2.89
N PHE A 82 -7.32 12.59 3.53
CA PHE A 82 -8.11 12.99 4.68
C PHE A 82 -7.26 13.46 5.84
N HIS A 83 -6.22 12.70 6.17
CA HIS A 83 -5.30 13.05 7.25
C HIS A 83 -4.55 14.37 6.97
N ASN A 84 -4.15 14.59 5.72
CA ASN A 84 -3.45 15.83 5.33
C ASN A 84 -4.33 17.08 5.49
N LEU A 85 -5.60 16.97 5.14
CA LEU A 85 -6.55 18.11 5.19
C LEU A 85 -7.23 18.24 6.54
N TYR A 86 -7.56 17.15 7.18
CA TYR A 86 -8.43 17.08 8.36
C TYR A 86 -7.89 16.07 9.39
N PRO A 87 -6.73 16.31 10.03
CA PRO A 87 -6.08 15.33 10.91
C PRO A 87 -6.95 14.91 12.11
N ASP A 88 -7.89 15.76 12.55
CA ASP A 88 -8.79 15.47 13.66
C ASP A 88 -10.08 14.75 13.22
N VAL A 89 -10.30 14.58 11.93
CA VAL A 89 -11.51 13.94 11.39
C VAL A 89 -11.28 12.44 11.23
N LYS A 90 -12.08 11.66 11.93
CA LYS A 90 -12.02 10.19 11.87
C LYS A 90 -12.91 9.65 10.76
N ILE A 91 -12.34 8.82 9.92
CA ILE A 91 -13.05 8.09 8.87
C ILE A 91 -12.93 6.58 9.09
N ARG A 92 -13.89 5.83 8.54
CA ARG A 92 -13.88 4.37 8.53
C ARG A 92 -14.42 3.84 7.21
N PHE A 93 -13.65 2.98 6.57
CA PHE A 93 -14.14 2.18 5.45
C PHE A 93 -14.93 0.99 6.01
N SER A 94 -16.18 0.82 5.57
CA SER A 94 -17.09 -0.18 6.16
C SER A 94 -17.27 -1.39 5.25
N TYR A 95 -17.97 -1.22 4.14
CA TYR A 95 -18.34 -2.30 3.23
C TYR A 95 -18.27 -1.85 1.78
N ASN A 96 -18.23 -2.82 0.89
CA ASN A 96 -18.31 -2.56 -0.54
C ASN A 96 -19.78 -2.59 -0.98
N ALA A 97 -20.22 -1.55 -1.66
CA ALA A 97 -21.52 -1.49 -2.32
C ALA A 97 -21.26 -1.61 -3.82
N SER A 98 -21.45 -2.82 -4.38
CA SER A 98 -21.07 -3.14 -5.76
C SER A 98 -19.57 -2.88 -6.00
N ARG A 99 -19.22 -1.94 -6.89
CA ARG A 99 -17.84 -1.53 -7.19
C ARG A 99 -17.35 -0.34 -6.37
N SER A 100 -18.14 0.12 -5.41
CA SER A 100 -17.82 1.28 -4.57
C SER A 100 -17.50 0.86 -3.15
N VAL A 101 -16.64 1.64 -2.49
CA VAL A 101 -16.31 1.47 -1.07
C VAL A 101 -17.07 2.52 -0.27
N PHE A 102 -17.79 2.08 0.75
CA PHE A 102 -18.50 2.99 1.64
C PHE A 102 -17.55 3.51 2.72
N CYS A 103 -17.34 4.84 2.74
CA CYS A 103 -16.57 5.53 3.74
C CYS A 103 -17.49 6.33 4.66
N GLN A 104 -17.38 6.10 5.97
CA GLN A 104 -18.11 6.85 7.00
C GLN A 104 -17.20 7.88 7.64
N VAL A 105 -17.68 9.10 7.82
CA VAL A 105 -17.10 10.08 8.73
C VAL A 105 -17.68 9.86 10.12
N LEU A 106 -16.83 9.65 11.11
CA LEU A 106 -17.22 9.38 12.49
C LEU A 106 -17.25 10.64 13.36
N THR A 107 -16.62 11.73 12.89
CA THR A 107 -16.56 13.01 13.60
C THR A 107 -17.83 13.79 13.37
N HIS A 108 -18.52 14.17 14.46
CA HIS A 108 -19.73 14.99 14.40
C HIS A 108 -19.47 16.37 13.81
N GLY A 109 -20.42 16.87 13.03
CA GLY A 109 -20.38 18.23 12.46
C GLY A 109 -19.53 18.36 11.19
N PHE A 110 -18.82 17.33 10.77
CA PHE A 110 -18.11 17.35 9.48
C PHE A 110 -19.08 17.14 8.32
N ASN A 111 -19.05 18.05 7.34
CA ASN A 111 -19.92 17.98 6.17
C ASN A 111 -19.16 17.52 4.93
N MET A 112 -19.17 16.22 4.67
CA MET A 112 -18.50 15.60 3.54
C MET A 112 -18.84 16.25 2.19
N SER A 113 -20.11 16.64 1.98
CA SER A 113 -20.54 17.22 0.70
C SER A 113 -19.92 18.58 0.39
N ARG A 114 -19.53 19.33 1.42
CA ARG A 114 -18.82 20.60 1.24
C ARG A 114 -17.35 20.43 0.91
N GLU A 115 -16.75 19.38 1.46
CA GLU A 115 -15.31 19.16 1.41
C GLU A 115 -14.90 18.22 0.25
N THR A 116 -15.86 17.66 -0.50
CA THR A 116 -15.61 16.66 -1.55
C THR A 116 -14.60 17.13 -2.59
N GLU A 117 -14.69 18.36 -3.07
CA GLU A 117 -13.78 18.88 -4.10
C GLU A 117 -12.36 19.03 -3.55
N GLN A 118 -12.19 19.54 -2.32
CA GLN A 118 -10.86 19.67 -1.71
C GLN A 118 -10.21 18.31 -1.47
N ILE A 119 -11.01 17.33 -1.02
CA ILE A 119 -10.51 15.96 -0.82
C ILE A 119 -10.09 15.34 -2.15
N LYS A 120 -10.87 15.52 -3.19
CA LYS A 120 -10.55 15.07 -4.54
C LYS A 120 -9.28 15.71 -5.08
N ASP A 121 -9.14 17.03 -4.93
CA ASP A 121 -7.94 17.76 -5.35
C ASP A 121 -6.69 17.26 -4.61
N GLU A 122 -6.81 16.96 -3.31
CA GLU A 122 -5.70 16.41 -2.53
C GLU A 122 -5.36 14.97 -2.95
N VAL A 123 -6.35 14.12 -3.22
CA VAL A 123 -6.12 12.78 -3.80
C VAL A 123 -5.39 12.89 -5.13
N ASP A 124 -5.85 13.76 -6.03
CA ASP A 124 -5.22 14.00 -7.33
C ASP A 124 -3.78 14.51 -7.17
N ARG A 125 -3.53 15.38 -6.17
CA ARG A 125 -2.19 15.87 -5.85
C ARG A 125 -1.26 14.74 -5.41
N ILE A 126 -1.74 13.84 -4.55
CA ILE A 126 -0.98 12.69 -4.06
C ILE A 126 -0.68 11.73 -5.22
N ILE A 127 -1.65 11.45 -6.08
CA ILE A 127 -1.47 10.58 -7.26
C ILE A 127 -0.41 11.18 -8.20
N LYS A 128 -0.53 12.46 -8.53
CA LYS A 128 0.43 13.18 -9.40
C LYS A 128 1.84 13.25 -8.82
N ALA A 129 1.97 13.24 -7.51
CA ALA A 129 3.28 13.25 -6.84
C ALA A 129 4.04 11.92 -7.01
N ASN A 130 3.37 10.84 -7.43
CA ASN A 130 3.93 9.53 -7.72
C ASN A 130 4.87 9.01 -6.62
N LEU A 131 4.42 9.11 -5.36
CA LEU A 131 5.20 8.72 -4.19
C LEU A 131 5.28 7.19 -4.05
N PRO A 132 6.42 6.63 -3.65
CA PRO A 132 6.52 5.19 -3.38
C PRO A 132 5.64 4.82 -2.18
N ILE A 133 4.96 3.67 -2.28
CA ILE A 133 4.24 3.04 -1.17
C ILE A 133 5.07 1.85 -0.72
N GLU A 134 5.66 1.96 0.46
CA GLU A 134 6.63 1.00 0.97
C GLU A 134 6.09 0.26 2.19
N ARG A 135 6.18 -1.05 2.19
CA ARG A 135 5.93 -1.87 3.37
C ARG A 135 7.19 -1.94 4.22
N ILE A 136 7.10 -1.43 5.44
CA ILE A 136 8.20 -1.48 6.41
C ILE A 136 7.85 -2.40 7.56
N THR A 137 8.88 -2.97 8.18
CA THR A 137 8.78 -3.76 9.40
C THR A 137 9.39 -2.97 10.54
N VAL A 138 8.61 -2.72 11.55
CA VAL A 138 9.01 -1.95 12.74
C VAL A 138 8.66 -2.72 14.00
N THR A 139 9.25 -2.38 15.12
CA THR A 139 8.83 -2.90 16.42
C THR A 139 7.45 -2.35 16.80
N THR A 140 6.77 -3.04 17.70
CA THR A 140 5.47 -2.55 18.20
C THR A 140 5.61 -1.20 18.90
N GLU A 141 6.73 -0.96 19.58
CA GLU A 141 7.06 0.32 20.22
C GLU A 141 7.22 1.45 19.19
N GLU A 142 8.03 1.23 18.14
CA GLU A 142 8.19 2.20 17.05
C GLU A 142 6.86 2.51 16.36
N ALA A 143 6.02 1.48 16.11
CA ALA A 143 4.70 1.69 15.55
C ALA A 143 3.79 2.54 16.46
N ARG A 144 3.88 2.37 17.79
CA ARG A 144 3.16 3.21 18.76
C ARG A 144 3.60 4.66 18.70
N GLU A 145 4.91 4.92 18.64
CA GLU A 145 5.45 6.28 18.51
C GLU A 145 4.99 6.94 17.22
N ILE A 146 5.06 6.22 16.09
CA ILE A 146 4.59 6.70 14.78
C ILE A 146 3.10 7.09 14.87
N TYR A 147 2.24 6.19 15.34
CA TYR A 147 0.81 6.45 15.41
C TYR A 147 0.43 7.52 16.44
N ALA A 148 1.17 7.63 17.55
CA ALA A 148 0.99 8.69 18.53
C ALA A 148 1.30 10.07 17.92
N ASN A 149 2.43 10.18 17.20
CA ASN A 149 2.83 11.41 16.52
C ASN A 149 1.85 11.83 15.41
N MET A 150 1.18 10.87 14.79
CA MET A 150 0.14 11.12 13.78
C MET A 150 -1.25 11.33 14.36
N GLY A 151 -1.47 11.19 15.68
CA GLY A 151 -2.78 11.28 16.31
C GLY A 151 -3.73 10.11 16.00
N LEU A 152 -3.22 8.97 15.52
CA LEU A 152 -4.01 7.80 15.13
C LEU A 152 -4.34 6.91 16.33
N HIS A 153 -5.20 7.42 17.23
CA HIS A 153 -5.54 6.75 18.50
C HIS A 153 -6.18 5.38 18.33
N ASP A 154 -6.97 5.16 17.29
CA ASP A 154 -7.58 3.87 16.96
C ASP A 154 -6.52 2.80 16.62
N LYS A 155 -5.45 3.18 15.95
CA LYS A 155 -4.31 2.31 15.65
C LYS A 155 -3.51 1.97 16.91
N LEU A 156 -3.36 2.94 17.83
CA LEU A 156 -2.73 2.70 19.12
C LEU A 156 -3.50 1.64 19.95
N GLU A 157 -4.83 1.73 19.95
CA GLU A 157 -5.67 0.73 20.63
C GLU A 157 -5.51 -0.67 20.00
N MET A 158 -5.44 -0.76 18.67
CA MET A 158 -5.20 -2.03 17.98
C MET A 158 -3.88 -2.68 18.36
N LEU A 159 -2.81 -1.89 18.57
CA LEU A 159 -1.49 -2.38 18.93
C LEU A 159 -1.45 -2.98 20.34
N LYS A 160 -2.37 -2.61 21.25
CA LYS A 160 -2.43 -3.17 22.63
C LYS A 160 -2.74 -4.67 22.64
N TYR A 161 -3.46 -5.15 21.64
CA TYR A 161 -3.92 -6.53 21.55
C TYR A 161 -3.05 -7.41 20.65
N ARG A 162 -1.95 -6.85 20.11
CA ARG A 162 -1.02 -7.61 19.27
C ARG A 162 0.10 -8.21 20.10
N PRO A 163 0.25 -9.55 20.08
CA PRO A 163 1.32 -10.23 20.80
C PRO A 163 2.67 -10.16 20.09
N GLU A 164 2.68 -9.80 18.79
CA GLU A 164 3.89 -9.77 17.98
C GLU A 164 4.77 -8.58 18.34
N SER A 165 6.07 -8.82 18.47
CA SER A 165 7.08 -7.77 18.71
C SER A 165 7.39 -6.94 17.46
N LEU A 166 7.06 -7.46 16.28
CA LEU A 166 7.27 -6.80 14.97
C LEU A 166 5.92 -6.66 14.25
N VAL A 167 5.70 -5.50 13.67
CA VAL A 167 4.51 -5.20 12.86
C VAL A 167 4.90 -4.70 11.47
N HIS A 168 4.08 -5.03 10.49
CA HIS A 168 4.23 -4.51 9.14
C HIS A 168 3.26 -3.35 8.96
N ILE A 169 3.78 -2.20 8.57
CA ILE A 169 2.99 -1.01 8.23
C ILE A 169 3.42 -0.47 6.88
N TYR A 170 2.58 0.33 6.26
CA TYR A 170 2.90 1.00 5.01
C TYR A 170 3.28 2.45 5.26
N LYS A 171 4.28 2.91 4.51
CA LYS A 171 4.78 4.29 4.51
C LYS A 171 4.61 4.89 3.12
N CYS A 172 4.10 6.13 3.05
CA CYS A 172 4.06 6.93 1.84
C CYS A 172 4.34 8.40 2.22
N GLY A 173 5.51 8.92 1.87
CA GLY A 173 5.98 10.19 2.42
C GLY A 173 6.05 10.15 3.94
N ASP A 174 5.34 11.06 4.59
CA ASP A 174 5.24 11.13 6.06
C ASP A 174 3.98 10.45 6.62
N TYR A 175 3.15 9.84 5.76
CA TYR A 175 1.95 9.13 6.17
C TYR A 175 2.24 7.64 6.37
N TYR A 176 1.70 7.09 7.48
CA TYR A 176 1.85 5.68 7.85
C TYR A 176 0.48 5.09 8.20
N ASP A 177 0.20 3.90 7.71
CA ASP A 177 -0.99 3.14 8.13
C ASP A 177 -0.77 1.63 8.04
N TYR A 178 -1.65 0.89 8.73
CA TYR A 178 -1.71 -0.56 8.65
C TYR A 178 -2.71 -0.98 7.58
N MET A 179 -2.28 -1.84 6.67
CA MET A 179 -3.14 -2.42 5.64
C MET A 179 -3.03 -3.94 5.63
N HIS A 180 -4.16 -4.61 5.46
CA HIS A 180 -4.22 -6.08 5.40
C HIS A 180 -3.74 -6.65 4.06
N SER A 181 -3.99 -5.93 2.97
CA SER A 181 -3.60 -6.32 1.62
C SER A 181 -2.24 -5.75 1.24
N TYR A 182 -1.63 -6.34 0.23
CA TYR A 182 -0.52 -5.70 -0.46
C TYR A 182 -0.97 -4.41 -1.16
N MET A 183 -0.01 -3.57 -1.51
CA MET A 183 -0.25 -2.26 -2.11
C MET A 183 0.39 -2.17 -3.48
N VAL A 184 -0.10 -1.24 -4.32
CA VAL A 184 0.54 -0.86 -5.56
C VAL A 184 1.90 -0.18 -5.27
N PRO A 185 2.84 -0.18 -6.23
CA PRO A 185 4.21 0.28 -5.94
C PRO A 185 4.31 1.78 -5.65
N THR A 186 3.50 2.60 -6.29
CA THR A 186 3.51 4.06 -6.10
C THR A 186 2.09 4.62 -6.17
N THR A 187 1.89 5.83 -5.66
CA THR A 187 0.59 6.53 -5.75
C THR A 187 0.20 6.85 -7.19
N GLY A 188 1.17 6.99 -8.09
CA GLY A 188 0.93 7.24 -9.52
C GLY A 188 0.36 6.04 -10.29
N CYS A 189 0.30 4.86 -9.68
CA CYS A 189 -0.32 3.66 -10.27
C CYS A 189 -1.80 3.46 -9.87
N ILE A 190 -2.44 4.50 -9.30
CA ILE A 190 -3.86 4.52 -8.89
C ILE A 190 -4.72 5.24 -9.91
#